data_a3c88cdfbb9d7232ef9e18084b890c60
#
_entry.id   a3c88cdfbb9d7232ef9e18084b890c60
#
_cell.length_a   1.000
_cell.length_b   1.000
_cell.length_c   1.000
_cell.angle_alpha   90.00
_cell.angle_beta   90.00
_cell.angle_gamma   90.00
#
_symmetry.space_group_name_H-M   'P 1'
#
loop_
_entity.id
_entity.type
_entity.pdbx_description
1 polymer ?
#
loop_
_entity_poly.entity_id
_entity_poly.type
_entity_poly.pdbx_seq_one_letter_code
_entity_poly.pdbx_strand_id
1 'polypeptide(L)'
;TLTASAQEFKIITIIESIVPGGMGRSRIVENQGAVNIEAITTERDGKKSNADKVDRGDLKDAADNLKETKLLNFYSLVGINFGNIASNDAIIAAKINEMIGKGWKVSYITSGVEADAGKDDGTGIFITRIFFTK
;
A
#
# COMPACT_ATOMS: atom_id res chain seq x y z
N THR A 1 -32.58 -13.97 15.63
CA THR A 1 -31.18 -14.37 15.79
C THR A 1 -30.24 -13.31 15.23
N LEU A 2 -29.50 -12.72 16.12
CA LEU A 2 -28.45 -11.77 15.72
C LEU A 2 -27.28 -12.55 15.10
N THR A 3 -27.13 -12.45 13.80
CA THR A 3 -25.91 -12.90 13.17
C THR A 3 -24.87 -11.79 13.31
N ALA A 4 -23.82 -12.06 14.07
CA ALA A 4 -22.68 -11.17 14.08
C ALA A 4 -22.02 -11.23 12.69
N SER A 5 -22.07 -10.13 11.96
CA SER A 5 -21.28 -10.04 10.72
C SER A 5 -19.81 -9.93 11.08
N ALA A 6 -18.97 -10.76 10.48
CA ALA A 6 -17.54 -10.67 10.65
C ALA A 6 -17.06 -9.31 10.15
N GLN A 7 -16.25 -8.62 10.95
CA GLN A 7 -15.62 -7.39 10.55
C GLN A 7 -14.51 -7.69 9.53
N GLU A 8 -14.51 -6.96 8.44
CA GLU A 8 -13.48 -7.06 7.43
C GLU A 8 -12.58 -5.84 7.47
N PHE A 9 -11.32 -6.04 7.16
CA PHE A 9 -10.35 -4.96 6.98
C PHE A 9 -9.81 -4.97 5.56
N LYS A 10 -9.56 -3.81 5.04
CA LYS A 10 -8.85 -3.64 3.77
C LYS A 10 -7.85 -2.52 3.90
N ILE A 11 -6.66 -2.71 3.34
CA ILE A 11 -5.61 -1.71 3.35
C ILE A 11 -5.40 -1.22 1.94
N ILE A 12 -5.37 0.10 1.78
CA ILE A 12 -4.93 0.76 0.55
C ILE A 12 -3.64 1.49 0.86
N THR A 13 -2.63 1.28 0.05
CA THR A 13 -1.32 1.89 0.23
C THR A 13 -1.09 2.93 -0.86
N ILE A 14 -0.72 4.12 -0.43
CA ILE A 14 -0.39 5.24 -1.31
C ILE A 14 1.11 5.45 -1.26
N ILE A 15 1.75 5.39 -2.40
CA ILE A 15 3.19 5.62 -2.53
C ILE A 15 3.38 6.89 -3.36
N GLU A 16 4.06 7.86 -2.78
CA GLU A 16 4.34 9.14 -3.43
C GLU A 16 5.85 9.39 -3.44
N SER A 17 6.39 9.51 -4.64
CA SER A 17 7.83 9.66 -4.83
C SER A 17 8.24 11.12 -4.79
N ILE A 18 9.34 11.39 -4.10
CA ILE A 18 10.00 12.69 -4.09
C ILE A 18 11.11 12.78 -5.13
N VAL A 19 11.35 11.71 -5.88
CA VAL A 19 12.42 11.67 -6.90
C VAL A 19 12.00 12.52 -8.11
N PRO A 20 12.77 13.54 -8.48
CA PRO A 20 12.45 14.37 -9.64
C PRO A 20 12.38 13.55 -10.92
N GLY A 21 11.32 13.75 -11.70
CA GLY A 21 11.15 13.09 -12.99
C GLY A 21 11.08 11.57 -12.94
N GLY A 22 10.94 10.97 -11.75
CA GLY A 22 10.81 9.51 -11.56
C GLY A 22 9.48 9.02 -12.10
N MET A 23 9.47 8.47 -13.32
CA MET A 23 8.25 7.98 -13.94
C MET A 23 7.78 6.68 -13.31
N GLY A 24 6.48 6.58 -13.07
CA GLY A 24 5.83 5.34 -12.67
C GLY A 24 6.07 4.87 -11.23
N ARG A 25 6.64 5.69 -10.37
CA ARG A 25 6.89 5.32 -8.97
C ARG A 25 5.70 5.62 -8.05
N SER A 26 5.06 6.76 -8.23
CA SER A 26 3.92 7.17 -7.40
C SER A 26 2.66 6.43 -7.83
N ARG A 27 2.00 5.78 -6.89
CA ARG A 27 0.78 5.01 -7.18
C ARG A 27 0.01 4.67 -5.93
N ILE A 28 -1.25 4.37 -6.11
CA ILE A 28 -2.08 3.71 -5.11
C ILE A 28 -2.07 2.22 -5.44
N VAL A 29 -1.76 1.38 -4.46
CA VAL A 29 -1.82 -0.06 -4.63
C VAL A 29 -2.84 -0.67 -3.69
N GLU A 30 -3.59 -1.63 -4.20
CA GLU A 30 -4.55 -2.39 -3.40
C GLU A 30 -4.55 -3.84 -3.82
N ASN A 31 -4.62 -4.74 -2.85
CA ASN A 31 -4.75 -6.16 -3.10
C ASN A 31 -6.21 -6.49 -3.46
N GLN A 32 -6.39 -7.36 -4.44
CA GLN A 32 -7.70 -7.90 -4.80
C GLN A 32 -7.73 -9.38 -4.47
N GLY A 33 -8.56 -9.78 -3.59
CA GLY A 33 -8.76 -11.17 -3.30
C GLY A 33 -8.29 -11.59 -1.93
N ALA A 34 -8.66 -12.80 -1.57
CA ALA A 34 -8.35 -13.38 -0.28
C ALA A 34 -6.92 -13.95 -0.28
N VAL A 35 -6.24 -13.76 0.82
CA VAL A 35 -4.92 -14.35 1.05
C VAL A 35 -5.07 -15.57 1.94
N ASN A 36 -4.51 -16.70 1.53
CA ASN A 36 -4.42 -17.88 2.38
C ASN A 36 -3.25 -17.71 3.35
N ILE A 37 -3.55 -17.18 4.53
CA ILE A 37 -2.54 -16.85 5.51
C ILE A 37 -1.84 -18.10 6.05
N GLU A 38 -2.55 -19.21 6.14
CA GLU A 38 -1.98 -20.47 6.66
C GLU A 38 -0.89 -21.02 5.74
N ALA A 39 -1.02 -20.81 4.44
CA ALA A 39 -0.03 -21.31 3.47
C ALA A 39 1.33 -20.63 3.62
N ILE A 40 1.37 -19.44 4.22
CA ILE A 40 2.60 -18.66 4.41
C ILE A 40 2.96 -18.46 5.87
N THR A 41 2.26 -19.14 6.78
CA THR A 41 2.52 -19.06 8.21
C THR A 41 3.26 -20.31 8.66
N THR A 42 4.35 -20.13 9.37
CA THR A 42 5.12 -21.21 9.96
C THR A 42 5.26 -20.97 11.46
N GLU A 43 5.49 -22.06 12.20
CA GLU A 43 5.69 -21.99 13.64
C GLU A 43 7.16 -22.16 13.98
N ARG A 44 7.58 -21.49 15.02
CA ARG A 44 8.89 -21.70 15.60
C ARG A 44 8.75 -22.60 16.83
N ASP A 45 9.43 -23.74 16.80
CA ASP A 45 9.48 -24.65 17.93
C ASP A 45 10.83 -24.52 18.61
N GLY A 46 10.82 -23.98 19.85
CA GLY A 46 12.03 -23.79 20.62
C GLY A 46 13.05 -22.91 19.88
N LYS A 47 14.17 -23.51 19.50
CA LYS A 47 15.26 -22.81 18.82
C LYS A 47 15.18 -22.88 17.31
N LYS A 48 14.27 -23.69 16.77
CA LYS A 48 14.15 -23.91 15.33
C LYS A 48 12.96 -23.12 14.76
N SER A 49 13.20 -22.51 13.62
CA SER A 49 12.15 -21.84 12.84
C SER A 49 11.97 -22.60 11.52
N ASN A 50 10.72 -22.75 11.10
CA ASN A 50 10.38 -23.32 9.80
C ASN A 50 10.09 -22.24 8.76
N ALA A 51 10.46 -20.99 9.06
CA ALA A 51 10.16 -19.85 8.18
C ALA A 51 10.75 -20.00 6.78
N ASP A 52 11.88 -20.65 6.64
CA ASP A 52 12.55 -20.91 5.36
C ASP A 52 11.81 -21.94 4.48
N LYS A 53 10.80 -22.63 5.00
CA LYS A 53 9.90 -23.47 4.18
C LYS A 53 8.96 -22.64 3.33
N VAL A 54 8.76 -21.36 3.68
CA VAL A 54 7.99 -20.41 2.90
C VAL A 54 8.95 -19.53 2.14
N ASP A 55 9.02 -19.70 0.84
CA ASP A 55 9.93 -18.91 0.01
C ASP A 55 9.24 -17.66 -0.53
N ARG A 56 10.01 -16.83 -1.24
CA ARG A 56 9.51 -15.59 -1.82
C ARG A 56 8.39 -15.83 -2.84
N GLY A 57 8.46 -16.93 -3.58
CA GLY A 57 7.42 -17.30 -4.55
C GLY A 57 6.09 -17.59 -3.87
N ASP A 58 6.13 -18.30 -2.74
CA ASP A 58 4.92 -18.59 -1.96
C ASP A 58 4.24 -17.32 -1.49
N LEU A 59 5.01 -16.33 -1.03
CA LEU A 59 4.48 -15.04 -0.60
C LEU A 59 3.85 -14.25 -1.75
N LYS A 60 4.48 -14.27 -2.91
CA LYS A 60 3.95 -13.60 -4.10
C LYS A 60 2.67 -14.27 -4.59
N ASP A 61 2.65 -15.60 -4.62
CA ASP A 61 1.50 -16.37 -5.08
C ASP A 61 0.30 -16.21 -4.16
N ALA A 62 0.54 -15.99 -2.87
CA ALA A 62 -0.53 -15.79 -1.89
C ALA A 62 -1.31 -14.49 -2.12
N ALA A 63 -0.68 -13.48 -2.75
CA ALA A 63 -1.27 -12.15 -2.91
C ALA A 63 -0.81 -11.48 -4.20
N ASP A 64 -0.89 -12.18 -5.33
CA ASP A 64 -0.38 -11.69 -6.61
C ASP A 64 -1.34 -10.79 -7.38
N ASN A 65 -2.58 -10.69 -6.93
CA ASN A 65 -3.63 -9.99 -7.64
C ASN A 65 -3.83 -8.59 -7.05
N LEU A 66 -3.27 -7.60 -7.72
CA LEU A 66 -3.33 -6.23 -7.21
C LEU A 66 -3.82 -5.24 -8.28
N LYS A 67 -4.41 -4.15 -7.83
CA LYS A 67 -4.72 -2.98 -8.67
C LYS A 67 -3.73 -1.88 -8.37
N GLU A 68 -3.38 -1.15 -9.41
CA GLU A 68 -2.54 0.03 -9.30
C GLU A 68 -3.24 1.23 -9.93
N THR A 69 -3.26 2.34 -9.21
CA THR A 69 -3.74 3.62 -9.73
C THR A 69 -2.58 4.59 -9.77
N LYS A 70 -2.28 5.11 -10.94
CA LYS A 70 -1.14 6.03 -11.11
C LYS A 70 -1.34 7.34 -10.38
N LEU A 71 -0.25 7.81 -9.78
CA LEU A 71 -0.13 9.14 -9.19
C LEU A 71 1.05 9.86 -9.83
N LEU A 72 1.15 11.14 -9.55
CA LEU A 72 2.25 11.98 -10.00
C LEU A 72 3.31 12.09 -8.90
N ASN A 73 4.56 12.31 -9.28
CA ASN A 73 5.62 12.55 -8.31
C ASN A 73 5.55 13.98 -7.77
N PHE A 74 6.04 14.17 -6.55
CA PHE A 74 6.03 15.50 -5.92
C PHE A 74 6.95 16.50 -6.59
N TYR A 75 8.04 16.02 -7.19
CA TYR A 75 9.03 16.89 -7.82
C TYR A 75 9.09 16.67 -9.33
N SER A 76 9.09 17.76 -10.05
CA SER A 76 9.51 17.78 -11.46
C SER A 76 11.00 18.11 -11.54
N LEU A 77 11.55 18.14 -12.77
CA LEU A 77 12.95 18.50 -12.98
C LEU A 77 13.28 19.93 -12.52
N VAL A 78 12.28 20.78 -12.37
CA VAL A 78 12.45 22.17 -11.94
C VAL A 78 12.14 22.40 -10.46
N GLY A 79 11.85 21.36 -9.70
CA GLY A 79 11.58 21.45 -8.27
C GLY A 79 10.25 20.89 -7.86
N ILE A 80 9.77 21.28 -6.68
CA ILE A 80 8.48 20.81 -6.16
C ILE A 80 7.33 21.27 -7.07
N ASN A 81 6.42 20.36 -7.34
CA ASN A 81 5.27 20.61 -8.21
C ASN A 81 3.98 20.55 -7.41
N PHE A 82 3.48 21.71 -7.02
CA PHE A 82 2.26 21.80 -6.21
C PHE A 82 1.02 21.31 -6.98
N GLY A 83 0.99 21.49 -8.29
CA GLY A 83 -0.08 20.96 -9.13
C GLY A 83 -0.16 19.43 -9.08
N ASN A 84 0.98 18.77 -9.07
CA ASN A 84 1.04 17.31 -8.94
C ASN A 84 0.51 16.85 -7.58
N ILE A 85 0.87 17.56 -6.52
CA ILE A 85 0.38 17.25 -5.17
C ILE A 85 -1.15 17.40 -5.12
N ALA A 86 -1.69 18.50 -5.64
CA ALA A 86 -3.12 18.71 -5.68
C ALA A 86 -3.87 17.67 -6.52
N SER A 87 -3.27 17.26 -7.64
CA SER A 87 -3.83 16.21 -8.49
C SER A 87 -3.86 14.86 -7.75
N ASN A 88 -2.78 14.53 -7.05
CA ASN A 88 -2.73 13.31 -6.24
C ASN A 88 -3.82 13.33 -5.16
N ASP A 89 -4.00 14.44 -4.47
CA ASP A 89 -5.03 14.58 -3.44
C ASP A 89 -6.42 14.32 -4.02
N ALA A 90 -6.70 14.84 -5.22
CA ALA A 90 -7.97 14.61 -5.89
C ALA A 90 -8.18 13.12 -6.24
N ILE A 91 -7.12 12.46 -6.71
CA ILE A 91 -7.17 11.03 -7.05
C ILE A 91 -7.35 10.18 -5.78
N ILE A 92 -6.62 10.52 -4.72
CA ILE A 92 -6.73 9.83 -3.43
C ILE A 92 -8.15 9.99 -2.86
N ALA A 93 -8.70 11.20 -2.90
CA ALA A 93 -10.06 11.45 -2.46
C ALA A 93 -11.08 10.65 -3.27
N ALA A 94 -10.91 10.58 -4.58
CA ALA A 94 -11.77 9.78 -5.45
C ALA A 94 -11.70 8.29 -5.08
N LYS A 95 -10.52 7.78 -4.75
CA LYS A 95 -10.34 6.40 -4.30
C LYS A 95 -11.04 6.14 -2.98
N ILE A 96 -10.89 7.03 -2.02
CA ILE A 96 -11.58 6.93 -0.73
C ILE A 96 -13.09 6.93 -0.95
N ASN A 97 -13.60 7.83 -1.78
CA ASN A 97 -15.04 7.90 -2.09
C ASN A 97 -15.55 6.63 -2.77
N GLU A 98 -14.75 6.03 -3.66
CA GLU A 98 -15.07 4.74 -4.28
C GLU A 98 -15.23 3.66 -3.20
N MET A 99 -14.32 3.62 -2.24
CA MET A 99 -14.36 2.65 -1.15
C MET A 99 -15.57 2.87 -0.24
N ILE A 100 -15.85 4.12 0.10
CA ILE A 100 -17.04 4.47 0.90
C ILE A 100 -18.31 4.06 0.16
N GLY A 101 -18.37 4.27 -1.14
CA GLY A 101 -19.51 3.85 -1.97
C GLY A 101 -19.74 2.35 -1.97
N LYS A 102 -18.71 1.56 -1.70
CA LYS A 102 -18.79 0.09 -1.57
C LYS A 102 -19.07 -0.37 -0.14
N GLY A 103 -19.31 0.55 0.78
CA GLY A 103 -19.66 0.25 2.17
C GLY A 103 -18.48 0.21 3.14
N TRP A 104 -17.28 0.58 2.68
CA TRP A 104 -16.11 0.65 3.54
C TRP A 104 -16.07 1.97 4.32
N LYS A 105 -15.48 1.94 5.51
CA LYS A 105 -15.25 3.13 6.33
C LYS A 105 -13.77 3.29 6.58
N VAL A 106 -13.28 4.51 6.51
CA VAL A 106 -11.91 4.81 6.95
C VAL A 106 -11.83 4.62 8.45
N SER A 107 -10.95 3.73 8.89
CA SER A 107 -10.77 3.38 10.29
C SER A 107 -9.51 3.98 10.86
N TYR A 108 -8.43 3.97 10.10
CA TYR A 108 -7.13 4.43 10.55
C TYR A 108 -6.26 4.80 9.37
N ILE A 109 -5.40 5.79 9.55
CA ILE A 109 -4.43 6.23 8.54
C ILE A 109 -3.07 6.35 9.21
N THR A 110 -2.05 5.81 8.58
CA THR A 110 -0.67 5.95 9.03
C THR A 110 0.22 6.30 7.85
N SER A 111 1.26 7.08 8.11
CA SER A 111 2.20 7.51 7.10
C SER A 111 3.63 7.36 7.59
N GLY A 112 4.51 7.12 6.67
CA GLY A 112 5.93 7.09 6.92
C GLY A 112 6.68 7.64 5.72
N VAL A 113 7.96 7.91 5.92
CA VAL A 113 8.84 8.36 4.85
C VAL A 113 10.09 7.50 4.85
N GLU A 114 10.49 7.05 3.68
CA GLU A 114 11.81 6.51 3.45
C GLU A 114 12.69 7.64 2.95
N ALA A 115 13.66 8.03 3.76
CA ALA A 115 14.60 9.06 3.38
C ALA A 115 15.66 8.49 2.43
N ASP A 116 16.27 9.38 1.65
CA ASP A 116 17.44 9.04 0.84
C ASP A 116 18.56 8.53 1.77
N ALA A 117 18.94 7.28 1.61
CA ALA A 117 19.91 6.62 2.49
C ALA A 117 21.37 6.86 2.07
N GLY A 118 21.62 7.61 1.01
CA GLY A 118 22.99 7.91 0.57
C GLY A 118 23.09 8.50 -0.82
N LYS A 119 24.34 8.73 -1.21
CA LYS A 119 24.70 9.47 -2.42
C LYS A 119 24.09 8.96 -3.72
N ASP A 120 23.79 7.67 -3.79
CA ASP A 120 23.31 7.01 -4.99
C ASP A 120 21.89 6.44 -4.83
N ASP A 121 21.25 6.69 -3.72
CA ASP A 121 19.94 6.10 -3.44
C ASP A 121 18.82 6.76 -4.25
N GLY A 122 18.69 8.05 -4.24
CA GLY A 122 17.73 8.80 -5.06
C GLY A 122 16.29 8.27 -5.02
N THR A 123 15.90 7.53 -3.99
CA THR A 123 14.66 6.75 -3.95
C THR A 123 13.71 7.15 -2.83
N GLY A 124 13.73 8.41 -2.42
CA GLY A 124 12.83 8.90 -1.38
C GLY A 124 11.36 8.69 -1.74
N ILE A 125 10.61 8.08 -0.82
CA ILE A 125 9.17 7.87 -0.98
C ILE A 125 8.43 8.20 0.32
N PHE A 126 7.19 8.67 0.15
CA PHE A 126 6.21 8.71 1.24
C PHE A 126 5.27 7.54 1.06
N ILE A 127 5.03 6.79 2.14
CA ILE A 127 4.08 5.70 2.17
C ILE A 127 2.95 6.06 3.13
N THR A 128 1.73 6.01 2.64
CA THR A 128 0.53 6.19 3.46
C THR A 128 -0.34 4.96 3.32
N ARG A 129 -0.73 4.38 4.44
CA ARG A 129 -1.68 3.26 4.46
C ARG A 129 -2.98 3.70 5.07
N ILE A 130 -4.06 3.44 4.37
CA ILE A 130 -5.42 3.69 4.83
C ILE A 130 -6.05 2.35 5.15
N PHE A 131 -6.48 2.21 6.39
CA PHE A 131 -7.16 1.01 6.89
C PHE A 131 -8.65 1.25 6.83
N PHE A 132 -9.34 0.43 6.05
CA PHE A 132 -10.79 0.47 5.93
C PHE A 132 -11.40 -0.70 6.68
N THR A 133 -12.57 -0.49 7.24
CA THR A 133 -13.38 -1.54 7.88
C THR A 133 -14.76 -1.60 7.25
N LYS A 134 -15.34 -2.79 7.31
CA LYS A 134 -16.67 -3.01 6.74
C LYS A 134 -17.49 -3.94 7.62
#